data_4578ec9b43f356df0501a7c449e00d44
#
_entry.id   4578ec9b43f356df0501a7c449e00d44
#
_cell.length_a   1.000
_cell.length_b   1.000
_cell.length_c   1.000
_cell.angle_alpha   90.00
_cell.angle_beta   90.00
_cell.angle_gamma   90.00
#
_symmetry.space_group_name_H-M   'P 1'
#
loop_
_entity.id
_entity.type
_entity.pdbx_description
1 polymer ?
#
loop_
_entity_poly.entity_id
_entity_poly.type
_entity_poly.pdbx_seq_one_letter_code
_entity_poly.pdbx_strand_id
1 'polypeptide(L)'
;MEINLKIPLKELLRTGCSGTYTQRHLQELYRLFYTIARRLIRRKLTVGKLPFDLLGLSEADITHDCIVELFTLGKDNELAELCKYFNYQQISIEHEEDEMLFVHIRRFVFTIVNDNIFRLYHESDPALGRILRNIKIAIGNQSQLKLVTRFDEQFLELTNLLQFCSTMDDDFLHNEIYQIMTSENEIPGILQKLAIVLTQQDVYQRHVRLISLALAIKKGYEHLNKPEAVQA
;
A
#
# COMPACT_ATOMS: atom_id res chain seq x y z
N MET A 1 16.53 -8.10 -11.42
CA MET A 1 16.95 -6.78 -10.91
C MET A 1 18.29 -6.98 -10.24
N GLU A 2 19.37 -6.60 -10.88
CA GLU A 2 20.69 -6.68 -10.25
C GLU A 2 20.95 -5.37 -9.47
N ILE A 3 21.06 -5.50 -8.14
CA ILE A 3 21.60 -4.46 -7.28
C ILE A 3 23.01 -4.95 -6.93
N ASN A 4 24.01 -4.28 -7.50
CA ASN A 4 25.39 -4.62 -7.21
C ASN A 4 25.76 -4.12 -5.79
N LEU A 5 25.74 -5.04 -4.83
CA LEU A 5 26.13 -4.78 -3.44
C LEU A 5 27.65 -4.91 -3.30
N LYS A 6 28.27 -3.98 -2.59
CA LYS A 6 29.70 -4.02 -2.26
C LYS A 6 30.03 -4.95 -1.09
N ILE A 7 29.01 -5.28 -0.30
CA ILE A 7 29.07 -6.18 0.86
C ILE A 7 28.03 -7.27 0.62
N PRO A 8 28.33 -8.56 0.92
CA PRO A 8 27.38 -9.65 0.75
C PRO A 8 26.07 -9.40 1.53
N LEU A 9 24.92 -9.76 0.92
CA LEU A 9 23.60 -9.52 1.50
C LEU A 9 23.47 -10.17 2.88
N LYS A 10 23.91 -11.42 3.04
CA LYS A 10 23.90 -12.14 4.34
C LYS A 10 24.65 -11.38 5.43
N GLU A 11 25.82 -10.83 5.10
CA GLU A 11 26.61 -10.05 6.05
C GLU A 11 25.88 -8.78 6.48
N LEU A 12 25.28 -8.05 5.52
CA LEU A 12 24.49 -6.85 5.81
C LEU A 12 23.32 -7.14 6.73
N LEU A 13 22.58 -8.22 6.48
CA LEU A 13 21.41 -8.59 7.26
C LEU A 13 21.81 -9.09 8.66
N ARG A 14 22.84 -9.94 8.74
CA ARG A 14 23.36 -10.45 10.00
C ARG A 14 23.85 -9.32 10.90
N THR A 15 24.68 -8.43 10.38
CA THR A 15 25.23 -7.32 11.16
C THR A 15 24.13 -6.33 11.56
N GLY A 16 23.15 -6.07 10.68
CA GLY A 16 21.97 -5.27 10.99
C GLY A 16 21.13 -5.83 12.12
N CYS A 17 20.92 -7.18 12.13
CA CYS A 17 20.16 -7.84 13.18
C CYS A 17 20.94 -8.06 14.48
N SER A 18 22.26 -8.11 14.45
CA SER A 18 23.09 -8.27 15.66
C SER A 18 23.55 -6.94 16.28
N GLY A 19 23.24 -5.79 15.66
CA GLY A 19 23.72 -4.49 16.12
C GLY A 19 25.25 -4.26 15.95
N THR A 20 25.92 -5.13 15.19
CA THR A 20 27.39 -5.09 15.02
C THR A 20 27.83 -4.44 13.72
N TYR A 21 26.96 -3.70 13.07
CA TYR A 21 27.21 -3.02 11.80
C TYR A 21 28.17 -1.82 11.93
N THR A 22 28.89 -1.54 10.86
CA THR A 22 29.67 -0.33 10.69
C THR A 22 28.88 0.73 9.89
N GLN A 23 29.39 1.95 9.84
CA GLN A 23 28.80 3.00 8.99
C GLN A 23 28.72 2.56 7.51
N ARG A 24 29.69 1.78 7.02
CA ARG A 24 29.69 1.25 5.65
C ARG A 24 28.54 0.24 5.44
N HIS A 25 28.25 -0.61 6.41
CA HIS A 25 27.10 -1.53 6.36
C HIS A 25 25.79 -0.76 6.29
N LEU A 26 25.62 0.29 7.11
CA LEU A 26 24.40 1.12 7.08
C LEU A 26 24.23 1.84 5.73
N GLN A 27 25.31 2.35 5.15
CA GLN A 27 25.27 2.98 3.83
C GLN A 27 24.83 2.02 2.72
N GLU A 28 25.32 0.77 2.74
CA GLU A 28 24.92 -0.24 1.76
C GLU A 28 23.47 -0.70 1.98
N LEU A 29 23.01 -0.89 3.24
CA LEU A 29 21.61 -1.18 3.55
C LEU A 29 20.69 -0.02 3.12
N TYR A 30 21.09 1.22 3.41
CA TYR A 30 20.36 2.39 2.97
C TYR A 30 20.23 2.41 1.44
N ARG A 31 21.33 2.21 0.71
CA ARG A 31 21.32 2.18 -0.76
C ARG A 31 20.39 1.07 -1.29
N LEU A 32 20.42 -0.10 -0.66
CA LEU A 32 19.56 -1.24 -1.01
C LEU A 32 18.09 -0.88 -0.81
N PHE A 33 17.70 -0.48 0.40
CA PHE A 33 16.32 -0.16 0.74
C PHE A 33 15.79 1.03 -0.07
N TYR A 34 16.58 2.09 -0.21
CA TYR A 34 16.23 3.25 -1.02
C TYR A 34 15.97 2.88 -2.49
N THR A 35 16.84 2.05 -3.08
CA THR A 35 16.69 1.62 -4.47
C THR A 35 15.41 0.81 -4.68
N ILE A 36 15.08 -0.09 -3.75
CA ILE A 36 13.85 -0.89 -3.80
C ILE A 36 12.63 0.01 -3.62
N ALA A 37 12.62 0.84 -2.58
CA ALA A 37 11.52 1.74 -2.25
C ALA A 37 11.24 2.75 -3.37
N ARG A 38 12.28 3.39 -3.89
CA ARG A 38 12.17 4.38 -4.98
C ARG A 38 11.53 3.79 -6.24
N ARG A 39 11.89 2.57 -6.60
CA ARG A 39 11.28 1.88 -7.76
C ARG A 39 9.80 1.62 -7.57
N LEU A 40 9.40 1.20 -6.36
CA LEU A 40 7.99 0.99 -6.02
C LEU A 40 7.22 2.31 -6.06
N ILE A 41 7.74 3.37 -5.44
CA ILE A 41 7.11 4.69 -5.40
C ILE A 41 6.98 5.26 -6.81
N ARG A 42 8.07 5.24 -7.60
CA ARG A 42 8.04 5.68 -9.01
C ARG A 42 6.97 4.94 -9.81
N ARG A 43 6.87 3.62 -9.65
CA ARG A 43 5.81 2.84 -10.31
C ARG A 43 4.42 3.29 -9.87
N LYS A 44 4.21 3.56 -8.59
CA LYS A 44 2.92 4.05 -8.07
C LYS A 44 2.58 5.45 -8.60
N LEU A 45 3.57 6.32 -8.73
CA LEU A 45 3.41 7.65 -9.30
C LEU A 45 3.08 7.60 -10.80
N THR A 46 3.80 6.81 -11.60
CA THR A 46 3.59 6.71 -13.06
C THR A 46 2.25 6.08 -13.44
N VAL A 47 1.69 5.21 -12.59
CA VAL A 47 0.39 4.57 -12.83
C VAL A 47 -0.77 5.38 -12.23
N GLY A 48 -0.52 6.63 -11.79
CA GLY A 48 -1.55 7.50 -11.19
C GLY A 48 -2.08 7.03 -9.82
N LYS A 49 -1.35 6.13 -9.16
CA LYS A 49 -1.75 5.53 -7.88
C LYS A 49 -1.34 6.35 -6.66
N LEU A 50 -0.47 7.31 -6.86
CA LEU A 50 -0.07 8.35 -5.92
C LEU A 50 -0.34 9.68 -6.62
N PRO A 51 -1.33 10.47 -6.21
CA PRO A 51 -1.50 11.80 -6.75
C PRO A 51 -0.34 12.67 -6.28
N PHE A 52 0.47 13.13 -7.24
CA PHE A 52 1.61 14.04 -7.00
C PHE A 52 1.21 15.29 -6.22
N ASP A 53 0.01 15.81 -6.49
CA ASP A 53 -0.47 17.09 -5.96
C ASP A 53 -0.89 17.03 -4.48
N LEU A 54 -1.10 15.82 -3.93
CA LEU A 54 -1.60 15.68 -2.56
C LEU A 54 -0.53 15.98 -1.49
N LEU A 55 0.76 15.87 -1.83
CA LEU A 55 1.81 15.91 -0.82
C LEU A 55 2.77 17.10 -0.97
N GLY A 56 2.82 17.75 -2.13
CA GLY A 56 3.85 18.79 -2.39
C GLY A 56 5.30 18.28 -2.25
N LEU A 57 5.47 16.95 -2.11
CA LEU A 57 6.73 16.27 -1.88
C LEU A 57 7.30 15.71 -3.18
N SER A 58 8.63 15.75 -3.34
CA SER A 58 9.29 15.07 -4.45
C SER A 58 9.28 13.56 -4.28
N GLU A 59 9.50 12.80 -5.38
CA GLU A 59 9.71 11.34 -5.34
C GLU A 59 10.78 10.95 -4.32
N ALA A 60 11.84 11.77 -4.23
CA ALA A 60 12.94 11.51 -3.29
C ALA A 60 12.49 11.68 -1.84
N ASP A 61 11.76 12.76 -1.53
CA ASP A 61 11.27 13.03 -0.17
C ASP A 61 10.34 11.91 0.30
N ILE A 62 9.36 11.52 -0.53
CA ILE A 62 8.46 10.40 -0.24
C ILE A 62 9.25 9.11 0.01
N THR A 63 10.30 8.87 -0.80
CA THR A 63 11.13 7.67 -0.63
C THR A 63 11.87 7.69 0.69
N HIS A 64 12.46 8.82 1.09
CA HIS A 64 13.15 8.98 2.36
C HIS A 64 12.20 8.78 3.54
N ASP A 65 11.04 9.44 3.53
CA ASP A 65 10.04 9.34 4.58
C ASP A 65 9.52 7.90 4.75
N CYS A 66 9.37 7.18 3.64
CA CYS A 66 8.91 5.79 3.68
C CYS A 66 9.95 4.81 4.25
N ILE A 67 11.26 5.08 4.16
CA ILE A 67 12.28 4.14 4.61
C ILE A 67 12.93 4.50 5.94
N VAL A 68 12.67 5.66 6.50
CA VAL A 68 13.31 6.12 7.76
C VAL A 68 13.09 5.14 8.91
N GLU A 69 11.91 4.54 8.99
CA GLU A 69 11.57 3.57 10.04
C GLU A 69 12.40 2.28 9.97
N LEU A 70 12.94 1.92 8.79
CA LEU A 70 13.82 0.76 8.62
C LEU A 70 15.14 0.89 9.37
N PHE A 71 15.50 2.11 9.78
CA PHE A 71 16.72 2.44 10.51
C PHE A 71 16.47 2.74 11.99
N THR A 72 15.26 2.44 12.49
CA THR A 72 14.98 2.52 13.93
C THR A 72 15.78 1.47 14.68
N LEU A 73 16.52 1.92 15.70
CA LEU A 73 17.35 1.06 16.52
C LEU A 73 16.57 0.45 17.67
N GLY A 74 16.81 -0.83 17.93
CA GLY A 74 16.32 -1.55 19.09
C GLY A 74 17.24 -1.37 20.31
N LYS A 75 17.00 -2.17 21.34
CA LYS A 75 17.71 -2.06 22.64
C LYS A 75 19.20 -2.44 22.53
N ASP A 76 19.51 -3.42 21.68
CA ASP A 76 20.84 -3.94 21.48
C ASP A 76 21.51 -3.32 20.22
N ASN A 77 21.07 -2.13 19.86
CA ASN A 77 21.53 -1.39 18.68
C ASN A 77 21.27 -2.10 17.34
N GLU A 78 20.40 -3.10 17.32
CA GLU A 78 19.95 -3.79 16.11
C GLU A 78 18.96 -2.92 15.30
N LEU A 79 18.82 -3.18 13.99
CA LEU A 79 17.77 -2.61 13.17
C LEU A 79 16.43 -3.30 13.51
N ALA A 80 15.66 -2.66 14.41
CA ALA A 80 14.54 -3.29 15.09
C ALA A 80 13.50 -3.90 14.14
N GLU A 81 13.06 -3.15 13.14
CA GLU A 81 12.03 -3.62 12.19
C GLU A 81 12.54 -4.75 11.28
N LEU A 82 13.83 -4.71 10.90
CA LEU A 82 14.46 -5.75 10.12
C LEU A 82 14.49 -7.09 10.90
N CYS A 83 14.96 -7.05 12.14
CA CYS A 83 15.05 -8.23 13.00
C CYS A 83 13.67 -8.81 13.32
N LYS A 84 12.70 -7.93 13.62
CA LYS A 84 11.31 -8.31 13.88
C LYS A 84 10.70 -9.04 12.67
N TYR A 85 10.95 -8.55 11.44
CA TYR A 85 10.47 -9.20 10.23
C TYR A 85 11.03 -10.61 10.05
N PHE A 86 12.36 -10.79 10.15
CA PHE A 86 13.00 -12.10 9.98
C PHE A 86 12.56 -13.09 11.06
N ASN A 87 12.45 -12.64 12.32
CA ASN A 87 11.98 -13.46 13.44
C ASN A 87 10.50 -13.87 13.26
N TYR A 88 9.64 -12.94 12.87
CA TYR A 88 8.21 -13.23 12.66
C TYR A 88 7.98 -14.22 11.52
N GLN A 89 8.74 -14.08 10.43
CA GLN A 89 8.66 -14.99 9.29
C GLN A 89 9.41 -16.32 9.51
N GLN A 90 10.10 -16.47 10.64
CA GLN A 90 10.93 -17.65 10.96
C GLN A 90 11.99 -17.94 9.90
N ILE A 91 12.57 -16.89 9.30
CA ILE A 91 13.58 -17.00 8.24
C ILE A 91 14.97 -16.97 8.87
N SER A 92 15.76 -18.01 8.60
CA SER A 92 17.16 -18.08 9.00
C SER A 92 18.06 -17.40 7.96
N ILE A 93 18.65 -16.27 8.31
CA ILE A 93 19.57 -15.53 7.41
C ILE A 93 20.77 -16.41 7.00
N GLU A 94 21.24 -17.28 7.88
CA GLU A 94 22.43 -18.13 7.63
C GLU A 94 22.13 -19.27 6.65
N HIS A 95 20.93 -19.85 6.69
CA HIS A 95 20.58 -21.03 5.92
C HIS A 95 19.85 -20.73 4.61
N GLU A 96 19.31 -19.53 4.47
CA GLU A 96 18.56 -19.13 3.27
C GLU A 96 19.51 -18.77 2.11
N GLU A 97 19.09 -19.01 0.88
CA GLU A 97 19.83 -18.61 -0.31
C GLU A 97 19.76 -17.08 -0.53
N ASP A 98 20.81 -16.48 -1.08
CA ASP A 98 20.90 -15.02 -1.31
C ASP A 98 19.74 -14.50 -2.17
N GLU A 99 19.30 -15.28 -3.16
CA GLU A 99 18.16 -14.92 -4.02
C GLU A 99 16.85 -14.84 -3.22
N MET A 100 16.64 -15.80 -2.32
CA MET A 100 15.46 -15.82 -1.46
C MET A 100 15.51 -14.72 -0.39
N LEU A 101 16.69 -14.48 0.20
CA LEU A 101 16.90 -13.34 1.10
C LEU A 101 16.56 -12.02 0.41
N PHE A 102 16.95 -11.86 -0.85
CA PHE A 102 16.60 -10.69 -1.64
C PHE A 102 15.08 -10.55 -1.86
N VAL A 103 14.38 -11.67 -2.11
CA VAL A 103 12.92 -11.69 -2.21
C VAL A 103 12.28 -11.26 -0.89
N HIS A 104 12.78 -11.74 0.25
CA HIS A 104 12.29 -11.36 1.57
C HIS A 104 12.53 -9.88 1.88
N ILE A 105 13.73 -9.37 1.60
CA ILE A 105 14.03 -7.94 1.75
C ILE A 105 13.13 -7.08 0.88
N ARG A 106 12.88 -7.49 -0.35
CA ARG A 106 11.98 -6.77 -1.24
C ARG A 106 10.56 -6.75 -0.69
N ARG A 107 10.03 -7.86 -0.18
CA ARG A 107 8.71 -7.92 0.47
C ARG A 107 8.66 -7.04 1.71
N PHE A 108 9.69 -7.12 2.55
CA PHE A 108 9.81 -6.29 3.74
C PHE A 108 9.74 -4.80 3.42
N VAL A 109 10.61 -4.31 2.50
CA VAL A 109 10.61 -2.91 2.09
C VAL A 109 9.26 -2.50 1.48
N PHE A 110 8.63 -3.37 0.69
CA PHE A 110 7.33 -3.08 0.09
C PHE A 110 6.23 -2.94 1.13
N THR A 111 6.21 -3.77 2.17
CA THR A 111 5.25 -3.67 3.27
C THR A 111 5.40 -2.32 3.96
N ILE A 112 6.61 -1.98 4.39
CA ILE A 112 6.91 -0.71 5.07
C ILE A 112 6.56 0.50 4.19
N VAL A 113 6.93 0.49 2.92
CA VAL A 113 6.59 1.59 1.99
C VAL A 113 5.07 1.74 1.83
N ASN A 114 4.33 0.63 1.70
CA ASN A 114 2.88 0.70 1.59
C ASN A 114 2.22 1.26 2.86
N ASP A 115 2.68 0.84 4.04
CA ASP A 115 2.15 1.32 5.31
C ASP A 115 2.46 2.81 5.50
N ASN A 116 3.68 3.25 5.16
CA ASN A 116 4.06 4.65 5.23
C ASN A 116 3.35 5.53 4.20
N ILE A 117 3.08 5.05 2.99
CA ILE A 117 2.22 5.75 2.03
C ILE A 117 0.82 5.99 2.61
N PHE A 118 0.22 4.99 3.29
CA PHE A 118 -1.07 5.20 3.97
C PHE A 118 -0.99 6.23 5.09
N ARG A 119 0.12 6.27 5.83
CA ARG A 119 0.38 7.32 6.84
C ARG A 119 0.45 8.70 6.19
N LEU A 120 1.21 8.85 5.12
CA LEU A 120 1.32 10.11 4.36
C LEU A 120 -0.05 10.58 3.83
N TYR A 121 -0.89 9.66 3.33
CA TYR A 121 -2.27 10.00 2.97
C TYR A 121 -3.07 10.53 4.15
N HIS A 122 -2.93 9.90 5.32
CA HIS A 122 -3.66 10.32 6.51
C HIS A 122 -3.21 11.71 7.00
N GLU A 123 -1.92 12.01 6.89
CA GLU A 123 -1.33 13.29 7.31
C GLU A 123 -1.69 14.42 6.34
N SER A 124 -1.61 14.18 5.03
CA SER A 124 -1.90 15.18 3.99
C SER A 124 -3.39 15.31 3.67
N ASP A 125 -4.16 14.24 3.81
CA ASP A 125 -5.59 14.18 3.56
C ASP A 125 -6.32 13.39 4.66
N PRO A 126 -6.62 14.02 5.80
CA PRO A 126 -7.29 13.35 6.91
C PRO A 126 -8.67 12.77 6.56
N ALA A 127 -9.36 13.33 5.54
CA ALA A 127 -10.64 12.79 5.08
C ALA A 127 -10.45 11.46 4.35
N LEU A 128 -9.47 11.39 3.43
CA LEU A 128 -9.11 10.16 2.74
C LEU A 128 -8.61 9.09 3.72
N GLY A 129 -7.78 9.48 4.69
CA GLY A 129 -7.28 8.58 5.74
C GLY A 129 -8.42 7.95 6.56
N ARG A 130 -9.44 8.73 6.92
CA ARG A 130 -10.65 8.24 7.62
C ARG A 130 -11.45 7.27 6.75
N ILE A 131 -11.64 7.57 5.47
CA ILE A 131 -12.36 6.70 4.54
C ILE A 131 -11.63 5.36 4.42
N LEU A 132 -10.31 5.36 4.19
CA LEU A 132 -9.49 4.14 4.10
C LEU A 132 -9.60 3.28 5.36
N ARG A 133 -9.51 3.90 6.53
CA ARG A 133 -9.68 3.20 7.82
C ARG A 133 -11.07 2.59 7.95
N ASN A 134 -12.12 3.34 7.62
CA ASN A 134 -13.50 2.88 7.74
C ASN A 134 -13.79 1.74 6.75
N ILE A 135 -13.24 1.79 5.54
CA ILE A 135 -13.32 0.65 4.59
C ILE A 135 -12.68 -0.60 5.20
N LYS A 136 -11.46 -0.51 5.75
CA LYS A 136 -10.77 -1.65 6.37
C LYS A 136 -11.56 -2.24 7.54
N ILE A 137 -12.15 -1.40 8.38
CA ILE A 137 -13.01 -1.84 9.50
C ILE A 137 -14.30 -2.53 8.97
N ALA A 138 -14.95 -1.92 7.98
CA ALA A 138 -16.20 -2.45 7.43
C ALA A 138 -15.99 -3.81 6.74
N ILE A 139 -14.86 -4.01 6.05
CA ILE A 139 -14.52 -5.31 5.43
C ILE A 139 -14.34 -6.40 6.49
N GLY A 140 -13.71 -6.08 7.63
CA GLY A 140 -13.55 -7.05 8.72
C GLY A 140 -14.87 -7.60 9.27
N ASN A 141 -15.95 -6.87 9.05
CA ASN A 141 -17.32 -7.23 9.50
C ASN A 141 -18.20 -7.81 8.37
N GLN A 142 -17.65 -8.01 7.17
CA GLN A 142 -18.40 -8.52 6.01
C GLN A 142 -17.82 -9.82 5.48
N SER A 143 -18.70 -10.73 5.03
CA SER A 143 -18.28 -12.02 4.46
C SER A 143 -18.13 -12.00 2.94
N GLN A 144 -18.71 -11.00 2.25
CA GLN A 144 -18.76 -10.95 0.78
C GLN A 144 -17.48 -10.41 0.15
N LEU A 145 -16.81 -9.47 0.81
CA LEU A 145 -15.57 -8.84 0.34
C LEU A 145 -14.42 -9.20 1.25
N LYS A 146 -13.25 -9.45 0.66
CA LYS A 146 -12.00 -9.63 1.39
C LYS A 146 -10.94 -8.65 0.90
N LEU A 147 -10.06 -8.25 1.80
CA LEU A 147 -8.87 -7.48 1.46
C LEU A 147 -7.76 -8.44 1.06
N VAL A 148 -7.21 -8.27 -0.13
CA VAL A 148 -6.08 -9.06 -0.62
C VAL A 148 -4.96 -8.14 -1.07
N THR A 149 -3.71 -8.59 -0.86
CA THR A 149 -2.52 -7.88 -1.36
C THR A 149 -1.98 -8.63 -2.57
N ARG A 150 -1.92 -7.96 -3.72
CA ARG A 150 -1.34 -8.48 -4.97
C ARG A 150 -0.41 -7.43 -5.56
N PHE A 151 0.78 -7.86 -6.00
CA PHE A 151 1.76 -6.95 -6.61
C PHE A 151 1.98 -5.68 -5.79
N ASP A 152 2.06 -5.84 -4.47
CA ASP A 152 2.29 -4.76 -3.50
C ASP A 152 1.17 -3.71 -3.43
N GLU A 153 -0.05 -4.08 -3.84
CA GLU A 153 -1.25 -3.26 -3.75
C GLU A 153 -2.36 -3.97 -3.01
N GLN A 154 -3.19 -3.19 -2.32
CA GLN A 154 -4.36 -3.69 -1.64
C GLN A 154 -5.59 -3.59 -2.54
N PHE A 155 -6.29 -4.70 -2.67
CA PHE A 155 -7.52 -4.83 -3.45
C PHE A 155 -8.66 -5.34 -2.56
N LEU A 156 -9.85 -4.85 -2.84
CA LEU A 156 -11.09 -5.51 -2.41
C LEU A 156 -11.52 -6.49 -3.49
N GLU A 157 -11.76 -7.71 -3.10
CA GLU A 157 -12.21 -8.74 -4.03
C GLU A 157 -13.38 -9.55 -3.42
N LEU A 158 -14.28 -10.03 -4.27
CA LEU A 158 -15.33 -10.97 -3.87
C LEU A 158 -14.73 -12.29 -3.40
N THR A 159 -15.26 -12.84 -2.32
CA THR A 159 -14.70 -14.03 -1.65
C THR A 159 -14.72 -15.29 -2.53
N ASN A 160 -15.56 -15.36 -3.55
CA ASN A 160 -15.89 -16.62 -4.25
C ASN A 160 -15.69 -16.65 -5.77
N LEU A 161 -14.97 -15.71 -6.40
CA LEU A 161 -14.89 -15.68 -7.86
C LEU A 161 -13.49 -15.33 -8.41
N LEU A 162 -12.92 -16.26 -9.20
CA LEU A 162 -11.76 -16.04 -10.05
C LEU A 162 -12.25 -15.80 -11.48
N GLN A 163 -11.98 -14.62 -12.05
CA GLN A 163 -12.19 -14.33 -13.47
C GLN A 163 -10.98 -13.61 -14.07
N PHE A 164 -10.64 -13.98 -15.30
CA PHE A 164 -9.59 -13.34 -16.08
C PHE A 164 -10.21 -12.25 -16.98
N CYS A 165 -10.41 -11.06 -16.42
CA CYS A 165 -10.89 -9.88 -17.13
C CYS A 165 -9.95 -8.70 -16.90
N SER A 166 -10.18 -7.58 -17.58
CA SER A 166 -9.43 -6.34 -17.39
C SER A 166 -9.67 -5.73 -16.01
N THR A 167 -8.69 -5.00 -15.49
CA THR A 167 -8.89 -4.21 -14.25
C THR A 167 -9.99 -3.17 -14.48
N MET A 168 -10.86 -2.99 -13.47
CA MET A 168 -11.91 -1.98 -13.55
C MET A 168 -11.32 -0.59 -13.76
N ASP A 169 -11.89 0.14 -14.69
CA ASP A 169 -11.54 1.52 -14.98
C ASP A 169 -11.97 2.46 -13.83
N ASP A 170 -11.13 3.45 -13.51
CA ASP A 170 -11.40 4.37 -12.41
C ASP A 170 -12.63 5.25 -12.70
N ASP A 171 -12.90 5.64 -13.95
CA ASP A 171 -14.07 6.42 -14.31
C ASP A 171 -15.37 5.62 -14.16
N PHE A 172 -15.34 4.34 -14.56
CA PHE A 172 -16.46 3.43 -14.33
C PHE A 172 -16.71 3.28 -12.82
N LEU A 173 -15.66 3.04 -12.04
CA LEU A 173 -15.77 2.92 -10.58
C LEU A 173 -16.34 4.19 -9.94
N HIS A 174 -15.89 5.38 -10.37
CA HIS A 174 -16.41 6.65 -9.87
C HIS A 174 -17.91 6.80 -10.15
N ASN A 175 -18.36 6.47 -11.36
CA ASN A 175 -19.78 6.56 -11.73
C ASN A 175 -20.64 5.59 -10.89
N GLU A 176 -20.22 4.35 -10.73
CA GLU A 176 -20.92 3.36 -9.92
C GLU A 176 -20.99 3.78 -8.44
N ILE A 177 -19.89 4.24 -7.86
CA ILE A 177 -19.88 4.72 -6.48
C ILE A 177 -20.78 5.94 -6.32
N TYR A 178 -20.77 6.89 -7.26
CA TYR A 178 -21.68 8.04 -7.21
C TYR A 178 -23.16 7.60 -7.23
N GLN A 179 -23.54 6.67 -8.10
CA GLN A 179 -24.90 6.11 -8.13
C GLN A 179 -25.28 5.43 -6.81
N ILE A 180 -24.38 4.63 -6.26
CA ILE A 180 -24.58 3.99 -4.95
C ILE A 180 -24.81 5.04 -3.86
N MET A 181 -24.00 6.09 -3.83
CA MET A 181 -24.01 7.12 -2.78
C MET A 181 -25.22 8.05 -2.84
N THR A 182 -25.95 8.12 -3.94
CA THR A 182 -27.25 8.82 -3.99
C THR A 182 -28.32 8.21 -3.06
N SER A 183 -28.14 6.97 -2.68
CA SER A 183 -29.09 6.21 -1.83
C SER A 183 -28.46 5.62 -0.58
N GLU A 184 -27.14 5.71 -0.40
CA GLU A 184 -26.41 5.12 0.71
C GLU A 184 -25.17 5.92 1.04
N ASN A 185 -25.08 6.44 2.26
CA ASN A 185 -23.99 7.33 2.69
C ASN A 185 -23.00 6.63 3.62
N GLU A 186 -23.36 5.49 4.20
CA GLU A 186 -22.49 4.79 5.13
C GLU A 186 -21.58 3.81 4.41
N ILE A 187 -20.31 3.79 4.76
CA ILE A 187 -19.31 2.93 4.11
C ILE A 187 -19.71 1.45 4.10
N PRO A 188 -20.25 0.85 5.19
CA PRO A 188 -20.71 -0.54 5.15
C PRO A 188 -21.78 -0.81 4.09
N GLY A 189 -22.76 0.09 3.95
CA GLY A 189 -23.82 -0.02 2.94
C GLY A 189 -23.28 0.20 1.52
N ILE A 190 -22.37 1.17 1.33
CA ILE A 190 -21.69 1.38 0.04
C ILE A 190 -20.95 0.09 -0.38
N LEU A 191 -20.22 -0.56 0.53
CA LEU A 191 -19.50 -1.78 0.23
C LEU A 191 -20.43 -2.96 -0.10
N GLN A 192 -21.58 -3.08 0.57
CA GLN A 192 -22.58 -4.11 0.24
C GLN A 192 -23.13 -3.93 -1.17
N LYS A 193 -23.48 -2.69 -1.55
CA LYS A 193 -23.95 -2.37 -2.90
C LYS A 193 -22.86 -2.54 -3.94
N LEU A 194 -21.62 -2.16 -3.64
CA LEU A 194 -20.47 -2.41 -4.50
C LEU A 194 -20.28 -3.92 -4.75
N ALA A 195 -20.43 -4.77 -3.74
CA ALA A 195 -20.35 -6.21 -3.91
C ALA A 195 -21.41 -6.74 -4.91
N ILE A 196 -22.61 -6.17 -4.92
CA ILE A 196 -23.67 -6.50 -5.90
C ILE A 196 -23.21 -6.07 -7.31
N VAL A 197 -22.73 -4.84 -7.49
CA VAL A 197 -22.21 -4.34 -8.78
C VAL A 197 -21.09 -5.25 -9.29
N LEU A 198 -20.13 -5.57 -8.43
CA LEU A 198 -19.02 -6.48 -8.79
C LEU A 198 -19.49 -7.89 -9.17
N THR A 199 -20.61 -8.33 -8.62
CA THR A 199 -21.20 -9.64 -8.95
C THR A 199 -21.95 -9.61 -10.29
N GLN A 200 -22.65 -8.54 -10.59
CA GLN A 200 -23.54 -8.42 -11.75
C GLN A 200 -22.81 -8.02 -13.04
N GLN A 201 -21.68 -7.31 -12.94
CA GLN A 201 -20.91 -6.90 -14.10
C GLN A 201 -19.98 -8.03 -14.59
N ASP A 202 -19.85 -8.17 -15.92
CA ASP A 202 -19.04 -9.20 -16.58
C ASP A 202 -17.88 -8.60 -17.42
N VAL A 203 -17.73 -7.28 -17.41
CA VAL A 203 -16.72 -6.56 -18.23
C VAL A 203 -15.36 -6.51 -17.54
N TYR A 204 -15.37 -6.30 -16.23
CA TYR A 204 -14.16 -6.10 -15.44
C TYR A 204 -13.91 -7.22 -14.44
N GLN A 205 -12.67 -7.32 -13.98
CA GLN A 205 -12.32 -8.19 -12.86
C GLN A 205 -13.15 -7.80 -11.62
N ARG A 206 -13.60 -8.79 -10.88
CA ARG A 206 -14.44 -8.60 -9.68
C ARG A 206 -13.62 -8.19 -8.46
N HIS A 207 -12.70 -7.28 -8.66
CA HIS A 207 -11.92 -6.64 -7.61
C HIS A 207 -11.67 -5.16 -7.94
N VAL A 208 -11.52 -4.35 -6.91
CA VAL A 208 -11.17 -2.93 -7.01
C VAL A 208 -9.98 -2.60 -6.13
N ARG A 209 -9.15 -1.64 -6.55
CA ARG A 209 -8.05 -1.17 -5.71
C ARG A 209 -8.62 -0.39 -4.53
N LEU A 210 -8.09 -0.66 -3.34
CA LEU A 210 -8.54 0.02 -2.12
C LEU A 210 -8.42 1.54 -2.23
N ILE A 211 -7.33 2.05 -2.78
CA ILE A 211 -7.10 3.49 -2.93
C ILE A 211 -8.04 4.12 -3.96
N SER A 212 -8.27 3.48 -5.12
CA SER A 212 -9.23 3.96 -6.14
C SER A 212 -10.64 4.03 -5.56
N LEU A 213 -11.05 3.02 -4.80
CA LEU A 213 -12.35 3.03 -4.12
C LEU A 213 -12.45 4.16 -3.09
N ALA A 214 -11.43 4.36 -2.28
CA ALA A 214 -11.45 5.44 -1.28
C ALA A 214 -11.51 6.83 -1.91
N LEU A 215 -10.81 7.03 -3.03
CA LEU A 215 -10.86 8.27 -3.81
C LEU A 215 -12.23 8.48 -4.45
N ALA A 216 -12.85 7.41 -4.99
CA ALA A 216 -14.20 7.46 -5.55
C ALA A 216 -15.24 7.86 -4.49
N ILE A 217 -15.18 7.24 -3.30
CA ILE A 217 -16.06 7.58 -2.16
C ILE A 217 -15.84 9.03 -1.71
N LYS A 218 -14.57 9.47 -1.61
CA LYS A 218 -14.26 10.86 -1.23
C LYS A 218 -14.88 11.85 -2.21
N LYS A 219 -14.68 11.65 -3.53
CA LYS A 219 -15.28 12.48 -4.56
C LYS A 219 -16.80 12.48 -4.49
N GLY A 220 -17.41 11.31 -4.23
CA GLY A 220 -18.85 11.21 -4.02
C GLY A 220 -19.34 12.09 -2.87
N TYR A 221 -18.69 12.06 -1.71
CA TYR A 221 -19.03 12.95 -0.59
C TYR A 221 -18.83 14.44 -0.94
N GLU A 222 -17.78 14.80 -1.68
CA GLU A 222 -17.56 16.18 -2.13
C GLU A 222 -18.65 16.67 -3.08
N HIS A 223 -19.19 15.79 -3.94
CA HIS A 223 -20.29 16.10 -4.84
C HIS A 223 -21.62 16.23 -4.10
N LEU A 224 -21.94 15.32 -3.20
CA LEU A 224 -23.20 15.33 -2.45
C LEU A 224 -23.28 16.50 -1.46
N ASN A 225 -22.12 16.97 -0.95
CA ASN A 225 -22.05 18.10 -0.03
C ASN A 225 -21.90 19.47 -0.70
N LYS A 226 -21.80 19.55 -2.05
CA LYS A 226 -21.86 20.83 -2.74
C LYS A 226 -23.31 21.35 -2.68
N PRO A 227 -23.56 22.55 -2.09
CA PRO A 227 -24.87 23.16 -2.19
C PRO A 227 -25.17 23.34 -3.70
N GLU A 228 -26.36 22.89 -4.13
CA GLU A 228 -26.85 23.20 -5.47
C GLU A 228 -26.72 24.71 -5.67
N ALA A 229 -25.86 25.13 -6.62
CA ALA A 229 -25.82 26.51 -7.04
C ALA A 229 -27.20 26.80 -7.60
N VAL A 230 -27.99 27.53 -6.82
CA VAL A 230 -29.29 28.06 -7.24
C VAL A 230 -29.03 28.78 -8.57
N GLN A 231 -29.47 28.16 -9.65
CA GLN A 231 -29.53 28.82 -10.94
C GLN A 231 -30.57 29.93 -10.81
N ALA A 232 -30.07 31.15 -10.67
CA ALA A 232 -30.87 32.35 -10.74
C ALA A 232 -30.99 32.80 -12.21
#